data_38a0c9011ce31425a3fba4cd67cb9dc2
#
_entry.id   38a0c9011ce31425a3fba4cd67cb9dc2
#
_cell.length_a   1.000
_cell.length_b   1.000
_cell.length_c   1.000
_cell.angle_alpha   90.00
_cell.angle_beta   90.00
_cell.angle_gamma   90.00
#
_symmetry.space_group_name_H-M   'P 1'
#
loop_
_entity.id
_entity.type
_entity.pdbx_description
1 polymer ?
#
loop_
_entity_poly.entity_id
_entity_poly.type
_entity_poly.pdbx_seq_one_letter_code
_entity_poly.pdbx_strand_id
1 'polypeptide(L)'
;KRVIILGAETALGRECAQALAEAGATLALVASTVDADAAFSAQRLARRLGAAMSQAIDASNLMALRVMVRQIGKSLGGLDAFVDATGVATIQGIAEPLARREMDRTGGGVYVVADDAGAVVRAVAGDKA
;
A
#
# COMPACT_ATOMS: atom_id res chain seq x y z
N LYS A 1 5.83 5.95 9.88
CA LYS A 1 4.73 4.97 9.75
C LYS A 1 5.04 3.98 8.64
N ARG A 2 4.63 2.75 8.81
CA ARG A 2 4.86 1.64 7.88
C ARG A 2 3.61 1.47 7.05
N VAL A 3 3.74 1.66 5.74
CA VAL A 3 2.58 1.77 4.84
C VAL A 3 2.74 0.84 3.64
N ILE A 4 1.70 0.05 3.34
CA ILE A 4 1.58 -0.64 2.06
C ILE A 4 0.76 0.25 1.13
N ILE A 5 1.23 0.42 -0.11
CA ILE A 5 0.44 1.05 -1.17
C ILE A 5 0.18 -0.01 -2.24
N LEU A 6 -1.07 -0.44 -2.35
CA LEU A 6 -1.53 -1.35 -3.40
C LEU A 6 -2.02 -0.53 -4.59
N GLY A 7 -1.57 -0.90 -5.78
CA GLY A 7 -1.84 -0.11 -6.98
C GLY A 7 -0.78 0.96 -7.22
N ALA A 8 0.47 0.69 -6.81
CA ALA A 8 1.57 1.64 -6.95
C ALA A 8 1.88 1.98 -8.41
N GLU A 9 1.44 1.15 -9.37
CA GLU A 9 1.61 1.41 -10.80
C GLU A 9 0.63 2.47 -11.33
N THR A 10 -0.45 2.77 -10.60
CA THR A 10 -1.43 3.76 -11.04
C THR A 10 -0.92 5.19 -10.82
N ALA A 11 -1.50 6.16 -11.53
CA ALA A 11 -1.16 7.57 -11.33
C ALA A 11 -1.41 7.99 -9.88
N LEU A 12 -2.56 7.62 -9.34
CA LEU A 12 -2.93 7.93 -7.95
C LEU A 12 -1.98 7.25 -6.96
N GLY A 13 -1.62 5.99 -7.22
CA GLY A 13 -0.65 5.26 -6.38
C GLY A 13 0.70 5.95 -6.32
N ARG A 14 1.18 6.44 -7.47
CA ARG A 14 2.45 7.19 -7.52
C ARG A 14 2.37 8.49 -6.72
N GLU A 15 1.28 9.23 -6.87
CA GLU A 15 1.09 10.48 -6.13
C GLU A 15 1.05 10.23 -4.62
N CYS A 16 0.32 9.21 -4.19
CA CYS A 16 0.25 8.85 -2.78
C CYS A 16 1.61 8.42 -2.24
N ALA A 17 2.35 7.61 -3.00
CA ALA A 17 3.67 7.15 -2.60
C ALA A 17 4.63 8.31 -2.42
N GLN A 18 4.63 9.25 -3.36
CA GLN A 18 5.51 10.41 -3.27
C GLN A 18 5.16 11.27 -2.06
N ALA A 19 3.89 11.56 -1.84
CA ALA A 19 3.45 12.37 -0.72
C ALA A 19 3.76 11.70 0.63
N LEU A 20 3.55 10.39 0.74
CA LEU A 20 3.86 9.67 1.97
C LEU A 20 5.37 9.56 2.20
N ALA A 21 6.16 9.40 1.15
CA ALA A 21 7.62 9.41 1.28
C ALA A 21 8.11 10.75 1.81
N GLU A 22 7.58 11.85 1.29
CA GLU A 22 7.91 13.20 1.76
C GLU A 22 7.51 13.40 3.23
N ALA A 23 6.46 12.73 3.67
CA ALA A 23 6.02 12.76 5.07
C ALA A 23 6.80 11.81 5.98
N GLY A 24 7.80 11.11 5.45
CA GLY A 24 8.68 10.25 6.24
C GLY A 24 8.19 8.82 6.44
N ALA A 25 7.19 8.37 5.68
CA ALA A 25 6.69 7.00 5.81
C ALA A 25 7.68 5.97 5.28
N THR A 26 7.68 4.80 5.89
CA THR A 26 8.36 3.61 5.36
C THR A 26 7.40 2.90 4.42
N LEU A 27 7.76 2.76 3.16
CA LEU A 27 6.84 2.33 2.12
C LEU A 27 7.14 0.93 1.60
N ALA A 28 6.10 0.15 1.39
CA ALA A 28 6.12 -1.05 0.56
C ALA A 28 5.19 -0.77 -0.62
N LEU A 29 5.74 -0.78 -1.83
CA LEU A 29 5.01 -0.45 -3.05
C LEU A 29 4.64 -1.72 -3.77
N VAL A 30 3.34 -1.94 -3.99
CA VAL A 30 2.82 -3.17 -4.57
C VAL A 30 2.02 -2.84 -5.83
N ALA A 31 2.48 -3.34 -6.98
CA ALA A 31 1.71 -3.27 -8.20
C ALA A 31 0.54 -4.27 -8.11
N SER A 32 -0.63 -3.87 -8.59
CA SER A 32 -1.85 -4.67 -8.47
C SER A 32 -2.02 -5.71 -9.57
N THR A 33 -1.06 -5.82 -10.47
CA THR A 33 -1.04 -6.81 -11.54
C THR A 33 0.39 -7.32 -11.71
N VAL A 34 0.52 -8.54 -12.21
CA VAL A 34 1.83 -9.15 -12.51
C VAL A 34 2.35 -8.77 -13.89
N ASP A 35 1.67 -7.86 -14.58
CA ASP A 35 2.15 -7.32 -15.83
C ASP A 35 3.55 -6.72 -15.65
N ALA A 36 4.46 -7.02 -16.58
CA ALA A 36 5.85 -6.60 -16.49
C ALA A 36 6.00 -5.08 -16.41
N ASP A 37 5.19 -4.33 -17.16
CA ASP A 37 5.24 -2.87 -17.13
C ASP A 37 4.84 -2.31 -15.77
N ALA A 38 3.80 -2.88 -15.16
CA ALA A 38 3.35 -2.47 -13.84
C ALA A 38 4.39 -2.80 -12.77
N ALA A 39 4.96 -4.00 -12.82
CA ALA A 39 6.01 -4.42 -11.89
C ALA A 39 7.23 -3.52 -11.99
N PHE A 40 7.64 -3.21 -13.21
CA PHE A 40 8.79 -2.35 -13.47
C PHE A 40 8.54 -0.92 -12.98
N SER A 41 7.34 -0.41 -13.21
CA SER A 41 6.94 0.92 -12.76
C SER A 41 7.02 1.05 -11.23
N ALA A 42 6.48 0.05 -10.51
CA ALA A 42 6.55 0.04 -9.05
C ALA A 42 7.99 -0.04 -8.54
N GLN A 43 8.83 -0.85 -9.20
CA GLN A 43 10.23 -0.99 -8.84
C GLN A 43 11.01 0.31 -9.03
N ARG A 44 10.80 0.99 -10.14
CA ARG A 44 11.45 2.28 -10.41
C ARG A 44 11.03 3.32 -9.39
N LEU A 45 9.76 3.37 -9.07
CA LEU A 45 9.24 4.30 -8.07
C LEU A 45 9.86 4.02 -6.69
N ALA A 46 9.96 2.75 -6.32
CA ALA A 46 10.57 2.36 -5.06
C ALA A 46 12.02 2.83 -4.95
N ARG A 47 12.79 2.68 -6.01
CA ARG A 47 14.19 3.16 -6.03
C ARG A 47 14.25 4.67 -5.89
N ARG A 48 13.40 5.39 -6.61
CA ARG A 48 13.40 6.85 -6.59
C ARG A 48 13.03 7.39 -5.22
N LEU A 49 12.08 6.76 -4.54
CA LEU A 49 11.58 7.23 -3.26
C LEU A 49 12.29 6.62 -2.05
N GLY A 50 13.19 5.67 -2.28
CA GLY A 50 13.84 4.98 -1.17
C GLY A 50 12.89 4.08 -0.39
N ALA A 51 11.92 3.46 -1.07
CA ALA A 51 10.97 2.54 -0.42
C ALA A 51 11.68 1.30 0.10
N ALA A 52 11.15 0.72 1.16
CA ALA A 52 11.72 -0.47 1.78
C ALA A 52 11.65 -1.69 0.87
N MET A 53 10.60 -1.78 0.05
CA MET A 53 10.43 -2.89 -0.88
C MET A 53 9.44 -2.55 -1.99
N SER A 54 9.48 -3.36 -3.06
CA SER A 54 8.47 -3.33 -4.11
C SER A 54 8.19 -4.76 -4.57
N GLN A 55 6.97 -5.02 -5.01
CA GLN A 55 6.60 -6.28 -5.63
C GLN A 55 5.37 -6.09 -6.51
N ALA A 56 5.04 -7.12 -7.27
CA ALA A 56 3.84 -7.14 -8.10
C ALA A 56 3.05 -8.41 -7.80
N ILE A 57 1.74 -8.27 -7.66
CA ILE A 57 0.85 -9.40 -7.41
C ILE A 57 -0.37 -9.30 -8.32
N ASP A 58 -1.09 -10.40 -8.47
CA ASP A 58 -2.44 -10.36 -9.02
C ASP A 58 -3.41 -10.04 -7.88
N ALA A 59 -3.80 -8.78 -7.78
CA ALA A 59 -4.64 -8.30 -6.68
C ALA A 59 -6.08 -8.82 -6.73
N SER A 60 -6.49 -9.43 -7.84
CA SER A 60 -7.79 -10.11 -7.92
C SER A 60 -7.77 -11.49 -7.24
N ASN A 61 -6.60 -11.98 -6.86
CA ASN A 61 -6.41 -13.29 -6.25
C ASN A 61 -6.31 -13.15 -4.73
N LEU A 62 -7.25 -13.76 -4.01
CA LEU A 62 -7.31 -13.69 -2.55
C LEU A 62 -6.03 -14.21 -1.90
N MET A 63 -5.50 -15.34 -2.37
CA MET A 63 -4.30 -15.92 -1.77
C MET A 63 -3.07 -15.03 -1.98
N ALA A 64 -2.94 -14.41 -3.16
CA ALA A 64 -1.85 -13.49 -3.43
C ALA A 64 -1.91 -12.28 -2.51
N LEU A 65 -3.10 -11.72 -2.30
CA LEU A 65 -3.29 -10.61 -1.36
C LEU A 65 -2.94 -11.01 0.07
N ARG A 66 -3.43 -12.17 0.51
CA ARG A 66 -3.17 -12.67 1.87
C ARG A 66 -1.67 -12.82 2.12
N VAL A 67 -0.97 -13.49 1.21
CA VAL A 67 0.47 -13.73 1.34
C VAL A 67 1.23 -12.41 1.35
N MET A 68 0.90 -11.50 0.44
CA MET A 68 1.57 -10.21 0.34
C MET A 68 1.43 -9.41 1.65
N VAL A 69 0.22 -9.25 2.15
CA VAL A 69 -0.03 -8.46 3.36
C VAL A 69 0.72 -9.06 4.56
N ARG A 70 0.66 -10.37 4.71
CA ARG A 70 1.30 -11.06 5.83
C ARG A 70 2.82 -10.95 5.76
N GLN A 71 3.40 -11.17 4.58
CA GLN A 71 4.85 -11.11 4.42
C GLN A 71 5.39 -9.70 4.60
N ILE A 72 4.72 -8.71 4.05
CA ILE A 72 5.17 -7.31 4.20
C ILE A 72 5.02 -6.86 5.64
N GLY A 73 3.91 -7.16 6.28
CA GLY A 73 3.71 -6.82 7.68
C GLY A 73 4.81 -7.40 8.56
N LYS A 74 5.19 -8.66 8.31
CA LYS A 74 6.28 -9.31 9.03
C LYS A 74 7.63 -8.65 8.72
N SER A 75 7.91 -8.37 7.46
CA SER A 75 9.19 -7.77 7.04
C SER A 75 9.39 -6.37 7.60
N LEU A 76 8.32 -5.58 7.70
CA LEU A 76 8.39 -4.22 8.23
C LEU A 76 8.31 -4.18 9.76
N GLY A 77 8.06 -5.32 10.41
CA GLY A 77 7.88 -5.37 11.87
C GLY A 77 6.53 -4.86 12.33
N GLY A 78 5.56 -4.81 11.45
CA GLY A 78 4.21 -4.33 11.70
C GLY A 78 3.72 -3.46 10.57
N LEU A 79 2.42 -3.13 10.60
CA LEU A 79 1.78 -2.34 9.57
C LEU A 79 0.91 -1.27 10.23
N ASP A 80 1.14 -0.01 9.85
CA ASP A 80 0.40 1.13 10.40
C ASP A 80 -0.71 1.62 9.48
N ALA A 81 -0.55 1.41 8.18
CA ALA A 81 -1.56 1.82 7.21
C ALA A 81 -1.50 0.97 5.95
N PHE A 82 -2.66 0.79 5.33
CA PHE A 82 -2.79 0.16 4.03
C PHE A 82 -3.56 1.13 3.13
N VAL A 83 -2.95 1.53 2.03
CA VAL A 83 -3.54 2.45 1.06
C VAL A 83 -3.90 1.68 -0.20
N ASP A 84 -5.18 1.67 -0.56
CA ASP A 84 -5.66 1.03 -1.77
C ASP A 84 -5.86 2.10 -2.84
N ALA A 85 -4.99 2.10 -3.84
CA ALA A 85 -5.02 3.03 -4.95
C ALA A 85 -5.42 2.34 -6.27
N THR A 86 -6.01 1.14 -6.18
CA THR A 86 -6.39 0.39 -7.39
C THR A 86 -7.63 0.98 -8.07
N GLY A 87 -8.52 1.61 -7.32
CA GLY A 87 -9.79 2.09 -7.85
C GLY A 87 -10.78 0.97 -8.18
N VAL A 88 -10.56 -0.25 -7.71
CA VAL A 88 -11.37 -1.43 -8.03
C VAL A 88 -12.08 -1.92 -6.77
N ALA A 89 -13.42 -1.79 -6.74
CA ALA A 89 -14.20 -2.10 -5.55
C ALA A 89 -14.08 -3.57 -5.11
N THR A 90 -14.00 -4.50 -6.06
CA THR A 90 -13.86 -5.93 -5.73
C THR A 90 -12.53 -6.22 -5.05
N ILE A 91 -11.46 -5.54 -5.45
CA ILE A 91 -10.15 -5.67 -4.80
C ILE A 91 -10.23 -5.10 -3.39
N GLN A 92 -10.84 -3.94 -3.22
CA GLN A 92 -10.99 -3.29 -1.91
C GLN A 92 -11.72 -4.21 -0.93
N GLY A 93 -12.79 -4.85 -1.37
CA GLY A 93 -13.56 -5.76 -0.52
C GLY A 93 -12.77 -6.98 -0.03
N ILE A 94 -11.78 -7.43 -0.79
CA ILE A 94 -10.91 -8.54 -0.39
C ILE A 94 -9.75 -8.00 0.47
N ALA A 95 -9.16 -6.91 0.08
CA ALA A 95 -7.95 -6.37 0.72
C ALA A 95 -8.23 -5.81 2.11
N GLU A 96 -9.35 -5.15 2.32
CA GLU A 96 -9.63 -4.46 3.58
C GLU A 96 -9.60 -5.39 4.79
N PRO A 97 -10.34 -6.53 4.82
CA PRO A 97 -10.28 -7.39 6.00
C PRO A 97 -8.90 -8.00 6.24
N LEU A 98 -8.17 -8.30 5.17
CA LEU A 98 -6.80 -8.83 5.30
C LEU A 98 -5.86 -7.78 5.90
N ALA A 99 -5.95 -6.54 5.43
CA ALA A 99 -5.13 -5.45 5.92
C ALA A 99 -5.43 -5.15 7.39
N ARG A 100 -6.71 -5.08 7.76
CA ARG A 100 -7.11 -4.82 9.14
C ARG A 100 -6.63 -5.89 10.09
N ARG A 101 -6.73 -7.16 9.67
CA ARG A 101 -6.25 -8.28 10.49
C ARG A 101 -4.74 -8.16 10.75
N GLU A 102 -3.98 -7.82 9.71
CA GLU A 102 -2.53 -7.68 9.87
C GLU A 102 -2.17 -6.49 10.75
N MET A 103 -2.84 -5.36 10.57
CA MET A 103 -2.62 -4.17 11.39
C MET A 103 -2.97 -4.43 12.86
N ASP A 104 -4.01 -5.20 13.13
CA ASP A 104 -4.41 -5.54 14.48
C ASP A 104 -3.36 -6.35 15.24
N ARG A 105 -2.51 -7.08 14.52
CA ARG A 105 -1.42 -7.84 15.15
C ARG A 105 -0.40 -6.94 15.85
N THR A 106 -0.27 -5.70 15.41
CA THR A 106 0.76 -4.77 15.91
C THR A 106 0.16 -3.47 16.45
N GLY A 107 -1.05 -3.51 16.97
CA GLY A 107 -1.63 -2.39 17.67
C GLY A 107 -2.67 -1.58 16.91
N GLY A 108 -3.00 -2.02 15.70
CA GLY A 108 -4.00 -1.35 14.87
C GLY A 108 -3.39 -0.41 13.84
N GLY A 109 -4.22 0.06 12.94
CA GLY A 109 -3.80 0.94 11.87
C GLY A 109 -5.01 1.41 11.08
N VAL A 110 -4.76 2.01 9.91
CA VAL A 110 -5.82 2.59 9.09
C VAL A 110 -5.80 2.00 7.68
N TYR A 111 -6.97 1.61 7.19
CA TYR A 111 -7.18 1.24 5.80
C TYR A 111 -7.79 2.44 5.06
N VAL A 112 -7.13 2.85 3.98
CA VAL A 112 -7.52 4.05 3.24
C VAL A 112 -7.76 3.68 1.78
N VAL A 113 -8.94 4.02 1.25
CA VAL A 113 -9.18 3.98 -0.19
C VAL A 113 -8.77 5.34 -0.73
N ALA A 114 -7.75 5.35 -1.59
CA ALA A 114 -7.18 6.59 -2.08
C ALA A 114 -8.09 7.24 -3.12
N ASP A 115 -8.24 8.54 -3.02
CA ASP A 115 -8.85 9.39 -4.04
C ASP A 115 -8.07 10.70 -4.22
N ASP A 116 -7.36 11.13 -3.18
CA ASP A 116 -6.57 12.35 -3.17
C ASP A 116 -5.34 12.11 -2.28
N ALA A 117 -4.15 12.38 -2.81
CA ALA A 117 -2.90 12.12 -2.09
C ALA A 117 -2.81 12.90 -0.78
N GLY A 118 -3.26 14.15 -0.75
CA GLY A 118 -3.25 14.95 0.48
C GLY A 118 -4.13 14.36 1.56
N ALA A 119 -5.32 13.89 1.18
CA ALA A 119 -6.23 13.23 2.12
C ALA A 119 -5.64 11.92 2.65
N VAL A 120 -4.93 11.17 1.79
CA VAL A 120 -4.26 9.93 2.21
C VAL A 120 -3.19 10.22 3.26
N VAL A 121 -2.37 11.24 3.04
CA VAL A 121 -1.32 11.61 4.01
C VAL A 121 -1.94 11.95 5.36
N ARG A 122 -3.01 12.75 5.37
CA ARG A 122 -3.71 13.11 6.62
C ARG A 122 -4.29 11.88 7.32
N ALA A 123 -4.91 10.98 6.56
CA ALA A 123 -5.49 9.76 7.12
C ALA A 123 -4.42 8.86 7.75
N VAL A 124 -3.29 8.70 7.07
CA VAL A 124 -2.18 7.87 7.57
C VAL A 124 -1.55 8.50 8.80
N ALA A 125 -1.40 9.81 8.82
CA ALA A 125 -0.86 10.53 9.98
C ALA A 125 -1.80 10.50 11.18
N GLY A 126 -3.07 10.19 10.96
CA GLY A 126 -4.06 10.22 12.03
C GLY A 126 -4.56 11.63 12.34
N ASP A 127 -4.37 12.58 11.43
CA ASP A 127 -4.84 13.94 11.61
C ASP A 127 -6.36 14.00 11.54
N LYS A 128 -6.94 14.57 12.57
CA LYS A 128 -8.39 14.83 12.63
C LYS A 128 -8.60 16.32 12.38
N ALA A 129 -8.43 16.67 11.15
CA ALA A 129 -8.60 18.07 10.76
C ALA A 129 -10.03 18.54 11.01
#